data_37bcd0c697e8dbbf43970da3676985a3
#
_entry.id   37bcd0c697e8dbbf43970da3676985a3
#
_cell.length_a   1.000
_cell.length_b   1.000
_cell.length_c   1.000
_cell.angle_alpha   90.00
_cell.angle_beta   90.00
_cell.angle_gamma   90.00
#
_symmetry.space_group_name_H-M   'P 1'
#
loop_
_entity.id
_entity.type
_entity.pdbx_description
1 polymer ?
#
loop_
_entity_poly.entity_id
_entity_poly.type
_entity_poly.pdbx_seq_one_letter_code
_entity_poly.pdbx_strand_id
1 'polypeptide(L)'
;HLFAQDAPALVYSFPSHNNLQYNRFLLHPTFSYSEEKASYVSLYHRNQWLEFDDSPKVYMASYSSSLSEKTGLAFGIYQQQEGVLTSWGGIVNYSYKVSLTEKMKLLLGFNLAYYNSGIDKARVIAEEPDPFIMSTRNNSILSIKPGISLQYSNFDFGVYAENYIDYDFKTSKPANEYARKTLIGHAYYRSYNHKEGMFGTNILSLGIRMIQSEERDLAYNGILLAEFPRLGWVQSSIEKFYGVSFGFGLHLTKRLSLGYTFEKAINEGLSNFGPTHEIVMVLAFQDKNLKTKESTSLNEVNSKVTLIDIANEKQQQIDRENKLKEEQQQQLAIENFKKQIDPEYWPLLEVLANEESFDSMLLKEKLNNLLNYINRVEATRQNSALIESDSTANSISGLNTNSPQAADKAVKELFKGNEQTLRETPNFS
;
A
#
# COMPACT_ATOMS: atom_id res chain seq x y z
N HIS A 1 -30.50 44.14 -32.13
CA HIS A 1 -29.62 42.97 -32.16
C HIS A 1 -30.13 42.01 -31.09
N LEU A 2 -30.89 40.97 -31.52
CA LEU A 2 -31.14 39.78 -30.71
C LEU A 2 -29.79 39.09 -30.57
N PHE A 3 -29.21 39.14 -29.38
CA PHE A 3 -28.09 38.29 -29.03
C PHE A 3 -28.62 36.84 -29.07
N ALA A 4 -28.24 36.10 -30.07
CA ALA A 4 -28.42 34.67 -30.07
C ALA A 4 -27.58 34.14 -28.90
N GLN A 5 -28.22 33.71 -27.82
CA GLN A 5 -27.53 33.04 -26.75
C GLN A 5 -26.91 31.76 -27.36
N ASP A 6 -25.61 31.58 -27.11
CA ASP A 6 -24.92 30.36 -27.53
C ASP A 6 -25.63 29.13 -26.85
N ALA A 7 -25.75 28.05 -27.60
CA ALA A 7 -26.36 26.86 -27.07
C ALA A 7 -25.57 26.33 -25.89
N PRO A 8 -26.21 25.98 -24.79
CA PRO A 8 -25.51 25.40 -23.65
C PRO A 8 -24.80 24.10 -24.05
N ALA A 9 -23.56 23.94 -23.61
CA ALA A 9 -22.77 22.77 -23.87
C ALA A 9 -22.23 22.22 -22.55
N LEU A 10 -22.34 20.88 -22.38
CA LEU A 10 -21.73 20.19 -21.28
C LEU A 10 -20.25 19.95 -21.62
N VAL A 11 -19.37 20.59 -20.86
CA VAL A 11 -17.93 20.47 -21.06
C VAL A 11 -17.46 19.08 -20.66
N TYR A 12 -16.52 18.52 -21.43
CA TYR A 12 -15.88 17.27 -21.07
C TYR A 12 -15.08 17.41 -19.77
N SER A 13 -15.69 17.03 -18.68
CA SER A 13 -15.05 17.02 -17.37
C SER A 13 -15.66 15.89 -16.54
N PHE A 14 -14.92 14.77 -16.41
CA PHE A 14 -15.36 13.67 -15.57
C PHE A 14 -14.78 13.79 -14.17
N PRO A 15 -15.57 13.50 -13.13
CA PRO A 15 -15.03 13.22 -11.81
C PRO A 15 -14.11 12.02 -11.88
N SER A 16 -12.79 12.28 -11.94
CA SER A 16 -11.78 11.23 -12.17
C SER A 16 -11.10 10.77 -10.89
N HIS A 17 -11.42 11.37 -9.73
CA HIS A 17 -10.75 11.13 -8.46
C HIS A 17 -10.88 9.68 -7.94
N ASN A 18 -11.85 8.91 -8.41
CA ASN A 18 -12.04 7.51 -8.08
C ASN A 18 -11.44 6.54 -9.12
N ASN A 19 -10.86 7.02 -10.21
CA ASN A 19 -10.22 6.19 -11.25
C ASN A 19 -8.75 5.86 -10.93
N LEU A 20 -8.49 5.38 -9.73
CA LEU A 20 -7.13 5.19 -9.21
C LEU A 20 -6.46 3.93 -9.73
N GLN A 21 -7.24 2.86 -9.90
CA GLN A 21 -6.75 1.57 -10.37
C GLN A 21 -6.82 1.44 -11.90
N TYR A 22 -7.95 1.81 -12.48
CA TYR A 22 -8.20 1.73 -13.92
C TYR A 22 -8.63 3.09 -14.46
N ASN A 23 -8.53 3.28 -15.79
CA ASN A 23 -8.84 4.56 -16.45
C ASN A 23 -7.99 5.74 -15.92
N ARG A 24 -6.78 5.45 -15.46
CA ARG A 24 -5.88 6.43 -14.84
C ARG A 24 -5.52 7.60 -15.75
N PHE A 25 -5.63 7.43 -17.09
CA PHE A 25 -5.45 8.50 -18.07
C PHE A 25 -6.50 9.63 -17.93
N LEU A 26 -7.65 9.38 -17.29
CA LEU A 26 -8.61 10.40 -16.91
C LEU A 26 -8.16 11.22 -15.69
N LEU A 27 -7.36 10.59 -14.81
CA LEU A 27 -6.82 11.22 -13.62
C LEU A 27 -5.67 12.19 -13.96
N HIS A 28 -4.78 11.76 -14.86
CA HIS A 28 -3.68 12.57 -15.40
C HIS A 28 -3.26 12.05 -16.79
N PRO A 29 -3.02 12.93 -17.77
CA PRO A 29 -2.70 12.52 -19.14
C PRO A 29 -1.46 11.64 -19.31
N THR A 30 -0.50 11.67 -18.37
CA THR A 30 0.70 10.83 -18.42
C THR A 30 0.47 9.39 -17.91
N PHE A 31 -0.69 9.08 -17.33
CA PHE A 31 -0.92 7.83 -16.61
C PHE A 31 -1.42 6.67 -17.47
N SER A 32 -1.52 6.81 -18.79
CA SER A 32 -1.69 5.65 -19.68
C SER A 32 -0.41 4.83 -19.81
N TYR A 33 0.76 5.45 -19.59
CA TYR A 33 1.99 4.70 -19.43
C TYR A 33 1.99 3.97 -18.09
N SER A 34 2.28 2.65 -18.12
CA SER A 34 2.51 1.82 -16.94
C SER A 34 3.71 0.93 -17.17
N GLU A 35 4.55 0.76 -16.17
CA GLU A 35 5.68 -0.17 -16.22
C GLU A 35 5.22 -1.63 -16.27
N GLU A 36 4.03 -1.93 -15.76
CA GLU A 36 3.44 -3.27 -15.71
C GLU A 36 3.00 -3.81 -17.07
N LYS A 37 3.10 -2.99 -18.14
CA LYS A 37 2.76 -3.35 -19.54
C LYS A 37 1.42 -4.09 -19.67
N ALA A 38 0.46 -3.74 -18.83
CA ALA A 38 -0.87 -4.30 -18.86
C ALA A 38 -1.72 -3.62 -19.94
N SER A 39 -2.49 -4.42 -20.66
CA SER A 39 -3.53 -3.93 -21.56
C SER A 39 -4.88 -4.35 -21.01
N TYR A 40 -5.85 -3.45 -21.00
CA TYR A 40 -7.18 -3.76 -20.50
C TYR A 40 -8.29 -2.98 -21.23
N VAL A 41 -9.46 -3.60 -21.31
CA VAL A 41 -10.73 -2.94 -21.64
C VAL A 41 -11.48 -2.70 -20.35
N SER A 42 -12.08 -1.55 -20.21
CA SER A 42 -12.86 -1.15 -19.04
C SER A 42 -14.24 -0.68 -19.49
N LEU A 43 -15.27 -1.12 -18.78
CA LEU A 43 -16.60 -0.54 -18.81
C LEU A 43 -16.82 0.17 -17.47
N TYR A 44 -17.19 1.43 -17.54
CA TYR A 44 -17.36 2.31 -16.38
C TYR A 44 -18.72 2.98 -16.42
N HIS A 45 -19.39 2.97 -15.28
CA HIS A 45 -20.64 3.67 -15.06
C HIS A 45 -20.60 4.43 -13.74
N ARG A 46 -21.00 5.70 -13.78
CA ARG A 46 -21.22 6.55 -12.61
C ARG A 46 -22.64 7.07 -12.61
N ASN A 47 -23.32 6.98 -11.49
CA ASN A 47 -24.59 7.60 -11.21
C ASN A 47 -24.44 8.49 -9.98
N GLN A 48 -24.45 9.80 -10.20
CA GLN A 48 -24.18 10.80 -9.17
C GLN A 48 -25.50 11.30 -8.59
N TRP A 49 -25.58 11.41 -7.25
CA TRP A 49 -26.75 11.94 -6.55
C TRP A 49 -28.04 11.16 -6.85
N LEU A 50 -28.05 9.90 -6.45
CA LEU A 50 -29.07 8.93 -6.82
C LEU A 50 -30.51 9.32 -6.45
N GLU A 51 -30.70 10.19 -5.45
CA GLU A 51 -32.02 10.67 -5.01
C GLU A 51 -32.52 11.88 -5.81
N PHE A 52 -31.74 12.32 -6.79
CA PHE A 52 -32.12 13.39 -7.70
C PHE A 52 -32.64 12.81 -9.02
N ASP A 53 -33.87 13.16 -9.42
CA ASP A 53 -34.57 12.54 -10.56
C ASP A 53 -33.78 12.59 -11.87
N ASP A 54 -33.18 13.74 -12.18
CA ASP A 54 -32.33 13.93 -13.37
C ASP A 54 -30.83 13.86 -13.03
N SER A 55 -30.49 12.91 -12.17
CA SER A 55 -29.12 12.72 -11.68
C SER A 55 -28.07 12.65 -12.80
N PRO A 56 -26.90 13.27 -12.61
CA PRO A 56 -25.80 13.16 -13.56
C PRO A 56 -25.33 11.70 -13.72
N LYS A 57 -25.18 11.26 -14.98
CA LYS A 57 -24.79 9.89 -15.34
C LYS A 57 -23.64 9.91 -16.34
N VAL A 58 -22.70 9.00 -16.15
CA VAL A 58 -21.60 8.77 -17.08
C VAL A 58 -21.54 7.28 -17.44
N TYR A 59 -21.46 7.00 -18.71
CA TYR A 59 -21.17 5.67 -19.26
C TYR A 59 -19.89 5.79 -20.11
N MET A 60 -18.94 4.89 -19.91
CA MET A 60 -17.71 4.89 -20.69
C MET A 60 -17.25 3.46 -20.96
N ALA A 61 -16.81 3.23 -22.18
CA ALA A 61 -16.02 2.07 -22.55
C ALA A 61 -14.63 2.55 -22.99
N SER A 62 -13.57 1.95 -22.46
CA SER A 62 -12.22 2.36 -22.76
C SER A 62 -11.28 1.18 -22.95
N TYR A 63 -10.20 1.43 -23.66
CA TYR A 63 -9.03 0.56 -23.77
C TYR A 63 -7.80 1.35 -23.34
N SER A 64 -6.92 0.73 -22.57
CA SER A 64 -5.63 1.31 -22.18
C SER A 64 -4.53 0.27 -22.28
N SER A 65 -3.37 0.66 -22.78
CA SER A 65 -2.22 -0.22 -22.97
C SER A 65 -0.92 0.56 -22.93
N SER A 66 0.11 -0.05 -22.36
CA SER A 66 1.50 0.36 -22.58
C SER A 66 2.02 -0.32 -23.84
N LEU A 67 2.04 0.40 -24.98
CA LEU A 67 2.45 -0.13 -26.27
C LEU A 67 3.94 -0.51 -26.31
N SER A 68 4.77 0.19 -25.56
CA SER A 68 6.20 -0.06 -25.50
C SER A 68 6.77 0.27 -24.12
N GLU A 69 8.09 0.12 -23.95
CA GLU A 69 8.78 0.53 -22.71
C GLU A 69 8.76 2.05 -22.46
N LYS A 70 8.33 2.82 -23.43
CA LYS A 70 8.32 4.29 -23.35
C LYS A 70 6.96 4.90 -23.64
N THR A 71 6.00 4.14 -24.18
CA THR A 71 4.78 4.70 -24.76
C THR A 71 3.55 4.06 -24.13
N GLY A 72 2.64 4.88 -23.62
CA GLY A 72 1.29 4.52 -23.22
C GLY A 72 0.25 5.09 -24.17
N LEU A 73 -0.81 4.33 -24.43
CA LEU A 73 -1.96 4.72 -25.23
C LEU A 73 -3.25 4.34 -24.51
N ALA A 74 -4.24 5.23 -24.56
CA ALA A 74 -5.59 4.87 -24.19
C ALA A 74 -6.58 5.53 -25.14
N PHE A 75 -7.73 4.90 -25.32
CA PHE A 75 -8.86 5.51 -26.01
C PHE A 75 -10.15 5.06 -25.33
N GLY A 76 -11.18 5.87 -25.43
CA GLY A 76 -12.47 5.60 -24.86
C GLY A 76 -13.58 6.30 -25.62
N ILE A 77 -14.77 5.73 -25.53
CA ILE A 77 -16.02 6.36 -25.94
C ILE A 77 -16.89 6.55 -24.70
N TYR A 78 -17.62 7.65 -24.66
CA TYR A 78 -18.42 7.98 -23.49
C TYR A 78 -19.74 8.64 -23.84
N GLN A 79 -20.68 8.55 -22.94
CA GLN A 79 -21.87 9.37 -22.84
C GLN A 79 -21.92 9.97 -21.43
N GLN A 80 -22.11 11.27 -21.36
CA GLN A 80 -22.35 12.02 -20.13
C GLN A 80 -23.70 12.71 -20.22
N GLN A 81 -24.45 12.68 -19.14
CA GLN A 81 -25.75 13.28 -19.03
C GLN A 81 -25.82 14.09 -17.73
N GLU A 82 -26.36 15.29 -17.79
CA GLU A 82 -26.54 16.18 -16.65
C GLU A 82 -27.84 16.97 -16.85
N GLY A 83 -28.89 16.59 -16.12
CA GLY A 83 -30.24 17.11 -16.38
C GLY A 83 -30.70 16.82 -17.81
N VAL A 84 -31.06 17.88 -18.52
CA VAL A 84 -31.46 17.81 -19.94
C VAL A 84 -30.29 17.89 -20.93
N LEU A 85 -29.07 18.14 -20.45
CA LEU A 85 -27.88 18.19 -21.29
C LEU A 85 -27.30 16.78 -21.45
N THR A 86 -26.96 16.43 -22.67
CA THR A 86 -26.28 15.17 -23.01
C THR A 86 -25.07 15.47 -23.86
N SER A 87 -23.97 14.81 -23.53
CA SER A 87 -22.73 14.83 -24.29
C SER A 87 -22.29 13.40 -24.60
N TRP A 88 -21.84 13.15 -25.83
CA TRP A 88 -21.23 11.89 -26.22
C TRP A 88 -20.00 12.16 -27.09
N GLY A 89 -19.00 11.33 -26.94
CA GLY A 89 -17.75 11.57 -27.65
C GLY A 89 -16.72 10.46 -27.49
N GLY A 90 -15.57 10.74 -28.03
CA GLY A 90 -14.38 9.87 -27.95
C GLY A 90 -13.20 10.61 -27.34
N ILE A 91 -12.36 9.86 -26.68
CA ILE A 91 -11.10 10.32 -26.07
C ILE A 91 -9.97 9.47 -26.60
N VAL A 92 -8.88 10.11 -26.97
CA VAL A 92 -7.59 9.47 -27.26
C VAL A 92 -6.56 10.06 -26.30
N ASN A 93 -5.82 9.21 -25.64
CA ASN A 93 -4.70 9.60 -24.79
C ASN A 93 -3.41 9.01 -25.33
N TYR A 94 -2.36 9.79 -25.27
CA TYR A 94 -0.99 9.37 -25.58
C TYR A 94 -0.05 9.85 -24.48
N SER A 95 0.84 8.97 -24.02
CA SER A 95 1.89 9.34 -23.07
C SER A 95 3.24 8.77 -23.49
N TYR A 96 4.29 9.52 -23.20
CA TYR A 96 5.66 9.16 -23.54
C TYR A 96 6.60 9.37 -22.36
N LYS A 97 7.43 8.36 -22.09
CA LYS A 97 8.44 8.35 -21.03
C LYS A 97 9.81 8.68 -21.57
N VAL A 98 10.49 9.62 -20.92
CA VAL A 98 11.90 9.93 -21.10
C VAL A 98 12.64 9.54 -19.83
N SER A 99 13.55 8.57 -19.90
CA SER A 99 14.40 8.20 -18.75
C SER A 99 15.55 9.21 -18.67
N LEU A 100 15.57 10.02 -17.59
CA LEU A 100 16.64 11.00 -17.34
C LEU A 100 17.81 10.34 -16.60
N THR A 101 17.48 9.51 -15.60
CA THR A 101 18.42 8.65 -14.88
C THR A 101 17.74 7.30 -14.59
N GLU A 102 18.41 6.37 -13.92
CA GLU A 102 17.81 5.10 -13.49
C GLU A 102 16.60 5.31 -12.55
N LYS A 103 16.65 6.36 -11.71
CA LYS A 103 15.62 6.67 -10.71
C LYS A 103 14.68 7.80 -11.12
N MET A 104 15.02 8.56 -12.17
CA MET A 104 14.29 9.77 -12.56
C MET A 104 13.76 9.65 -13.98
N LYS A 105 12.44 9.78 -14.16
CA LYS A 105 11.73 9.65 -15.43
C LYS A 105 10.83 10.86 -15.61
N LEU A 106 10.89 11.45 -16.79
CA LEU A 106 9.98 12.52 -17.21
C LEU A 106 8.91 11.89 -18.11
N LEU A 107 7.64 12.14 -17.80
CA LEU A 107 6.52 11.70 -18.62
C LEU A 107 5.81 12.91 -19.22
N LEU A 108 5.55 12.82 -20.50
CA LEU A 108 4.75 13.79 -21.26
C LEU A 108 3.49 13.07 -21.71
N GLY A 109 2.34 13.75 -21.65
CA GLY A 109 1.10 13.15 -22.10
C GLY A 109 0.06 14.19 -22.50
N PHE A 110 -0.92 13.76 -23.27
CA PHE A 110 -2.08 14.57 -23.57
C PHE A 110 -3.33 13.71 -23.75
N ASN A 111 -4.48 14.29 -23.41
CA ASN A 111 -5.80 13.78 -23.78
C ASN A 111 -6.34 14.65 -24.91
N LEU A 112 -6.80 14.03 -25.96
CA LEU A 112 -7.55 14.61 -27.06
C LEU A 112 -8.97 14.06 -27.01
N ALA A 113 -9.95 14.91 -26.80
CA ALA A 113 -11.36 14.53 -26.80
C ALA A 113 -12.12 15.30 -27.90
N TYR A 114 -12.93 14.54 -28.66
CA TYR A 114 -13.91 15.12 -29.56
C TYR A 114 -15.28 14.68 -29.11
N TYR A 115 -16.19 15.64 -28.94
CA TYR A 115 -17.53 15.34 -28.44
C TYR A 115 -18.59 16.26 -28.98
N ASN A 116 -19.81 15.74 -28.99
CA ASN A 116 -21.01 16.46 -29.35
C ASN A 116 -21.85 16.68 -28.09
N SER A 117 -22.20 17.91 -27.77
CA SER A 117 -22.93 18.27 -26.56
C SER A 117 -24.09 19.21 -26.87
N GLY A 118 -25.24 19.00 -26.21
CA GLY A 118 -26.40 19.85 -26.34
C GLY A 118 -27.60 19.35 -25.53
N ILE A 119 -28.73 19.98 -25.79
CA ILE A 119 -30.00 19.66 -25.12
C ILE A 119 -30.59 18.39 -25.74
N ASP A 120 -30.88 17.41 -24.91
CA ASP A 120 -31.71 16.24 -25.30
C ASP A 120 -33.19 16.65 -25.30
N LYS A 121 -33.69 16.94 -26.48
CA LYS A 121 -35.05 17.44 -26.66
C LYS A 121 -36.13 16.44 -26.24
N ALA A 122 -35.81 15.14 -26.21
CA ALA A 122 -36.73 14.11 -25.75
C ALA A 122 -36.96 14.13 -24.23
N ARG A 123 -36.09 14.77 -23.49
CA ARG A 123 -36.16 14.88 -22.01
C ARG A 123 -36.71 16.21 -21.53
N VAL A 124 -36.89 17.15 -22.42
CA VAL A 124 -37.51 18.42 -22.06
C VAL A 124 -38.99 18.28 -21.89
N ILE A 125 -39.49 18.57 -20.70
CA ILE A 125 -40.93 18.62 -20.41
C ILE A 125 -41.32 20.08 -20.46
N ALA A 126 -42.05 20.50 -21.48
CA ALA A 126 -42.58 21.83 -21.64
C ALA A 126 -44.08 21.74 -21.96
N GLU A 127 -44.91 22.60 -21.36
CA GLU A 127 -46.33 22.65 -21.62
C GLU A 127 -46.60 23.11 -23.08
N GLU A 128 -45.75 24.00 -23.61
CA GLU A 128 -45.75 24.44 -24.98
C GLU A 128 -44.37 24.27 -25.64
N PRO A 129 -44.28 24.02 -26.94
CA PRO A 129 -43.01 23.93 -27.64
C PRO A 129 -42.22 25.22 -27.55
N ASP A 130 -41.06 25.24 -26.87
CA ASP A 130 -40.18 26.37 -26.79
C ASP A 130 -39.37 26.49 -28.10
N PRO A 131 -39.56 27.59 -28.89
CA PRO A 131 -38.82 27.81 -30.14
C PRO A 131 -37.32 27.82 -29.96
N PHE A 132 -36.80 28.29 -28.82
CA PHE A 132 -35.37 28.29 -28.52
C PHE A 132 -34.83 26.86 -28.42
N ILE A 133 -35.46 26.01 -27.64
CA ILE A 133 -35.08 24.62 -27.50
C ILE A 133 -35.19 23.87 -28.84
N MET A 134 -36.26 24.11 -29.58
CA MET A 134 -36.47 23.51 -30.90
C MET A 134 -35.40 23.92 -31.92
N SER A 135 -34.96 25.13 -31.89
CA SER A 135 -33.96 25.68 -32.81
C SER A 135 -32.50 25.44 -32.38
N THR A 136 -32.30 25.13 -31.11
CA THR A 136 -30.95 24.89 -30.58
C THR A 136 -30.32 23.63 -31.18
N ARG A 137 -29.10 23.77 -31.68
CA ARG A 137 -28.30 22.68 -32.25
C ARG A 137 -27.19 22.32 -31.26
N ASN A 138 -26.80 21.05 -31.27
CA ASN A 138 -25.70 20.56 -30.49
C ASN A 138 -24.37 21.21 -30.90
N ASN A 139 -23.48 21.43 -30.00
CA ASN A 139 -22.12 21.92 -30.23
C ASN A 139 -21.17 20.72 -30.47
N SER A 140 -20.20 20.92 -31.35
CA SER A 140 -19.15 19.93 -31.65
C SER A 140 -17.81 20.48 -31.18
N ILE A 141 -17.25 19.91 -30.17
CA ILE A 141 -16.11 20.48 -29.43
C ILE A 141 -14.91 19.53 -29.51
N LEU A 142 -13.74 20.11 -29.80
CA LEU A 142 -12.44 19.45 -29.66
C LEU A 142 -11.76 20.00 -28.43
N SER A 143 -11.35 19.13 -27.52
CA SER A 143 -10.64 19.48 -26.29
C SER A 143 -9.28 18.84 -26.23
N ILE A 144 -8.26 19.59 -25.81
CA ILE A 144 -6.89 19.12 -25.61
C ILE A 144 -6.45 19.43 -24.18
N LYS A 145 -6.01 18.39 -23.45
CA LYS A 145 -5.53 18.47 -22.07
C LYS A 145 -4.08 17.98 -22.02
N PRO A 146 -3.07 18.87 -22.15
CA PRO A 146 -1.65 18.48 -22.02
C PRO A 146 -1.25 18.30 -20.56
N GLY A 147 -0.35 17.36 -20.30
CA GLY A 147 0.19 17.11 -18.98
C GLY A 147 1.65 16.67 -19.00
N ILE A 148 2.32 16.96 -17.91
CA ILE A 148 3.71 16.58 -17.64
C ILE A 148 3.83 16.05 -16.23
N SER A 149 4.60 14.96 -16.02
CA SER A 149 4.95 14.51 -14.70
C SER A 149 6.40 14.06 -14.59
N LEU A 150 6.94 14.17 -13.39
CA LEU A 150 8.29 13.77 -13.01
C LEU A 150 8.18 12.67 -11.97
N GLN A 151 8.63 11.48 -12.33
CA GLN A 151 8.76 10.36 -11.41
C GLN A 151 10.18 10.30 -10.86
N TYR A 152 10.31 10.25 -9.55
CA TYR A 152 11.56 10.06 -8.85
C TYR A 152 11.42 8.95 -7.82
N SER A 153 12.01 7.79 -8.09
CA SER A 153 11.85 6.58 -7.26
C SER A 153 10.35 6.25 -7.06
N ASN A 154 9.85 6.34 -5.85
CA ASN A 154 8.46 6.06 -5.46
C ASN A 154 7.52 7.28 -5.56
N PHE A 155 8.04 8.45 -5.89
CA PHE A 155 7.26 9.68 -5.98
C PHE A 155 6.95 10.02 -7.44
N ASP A 156 5.75 10.57 -7.67
CA ASP A 156 5.30 11.11 -8.95
C ASP A 156 4.71 12.51 -8.70
N PHE A 157 5.30 13.52 -9.33
CA PHE A 157 4.82 14.90 -9.29
C PHE A 157 4.45 15.32 -10.69
N GLY A 158 3.27 15.90 -10.86
CA GLY A 158 2.85 16.32 -12.19
C GLY A 158 1.86 17.46 -12.16
N VAL A 159 1.68 18.02 -13.34
CA VAL A 159 0.73 19.09 -13.61
C VAL A 159 0.12 18.89 -14.99
N TYR A 160 -1.16 19.17 -15.10
CA TYR A 160 -1.84 19.24 -16.39
C TYR A 160 -2.83 20.39 -16.43
N ALA A 161 -3.09 20.87 -17.64
CA ALA A 161 -4.11 21.87 -17.88
C ALA A 161 -5.37 21.18 -18.40
N GLU A 162 -6.46 21.32 -17.65
CA GLU A 162 -7.80 21.01 -18.11
C GLU A 162 -8.29 22.15 -19.00
N ASN A 163 -9.00 21.83 -20.08
CA ASN A 163 -9.53 22.84 -21.00
C ASN A 163 -8.46 23.78 -21.58
N TYR A 164 -7.27 23.26 -21.90
CA TYR A 164 -6.18 24.07 -22.46
C TYR A 164 -6.53 24.65 -23.84
N ILE A 165 -7.13 23.77 -24.68
CA ILE A 165 -7.72 24.17 -25.96
C ILE A 165 -9.08 23.46 -26.01
N ASP A 166 -10.15 24.24 -26.03
CA ASP A 166 -11.51 23.77 -26.29
C ASP A 166 -12.03 24.59 -27.47
N TYR A 167 -12.16 23.94 -28.62
CA TYR A 167 -12.60 24.58 -29.86
C TYR A 167 -13.95 24.08 -30.30
N ASP A 168 -14.92 24.97 -30.44
CA ASP A 168 -16.24 24.67 -30.94
C ASP A 168 -16.32 24.89 -32.46
N PHE A 169 -16.49 23.82 -33.21
CA PHE A 169 -16.59 23.86 -34.68
C PHE A 169 -17.85 24.55 -35.18
N LYS A 170 -18.92 24.62 -34.39
CA LYS A 170 -20.17 25.25 -34.78
C LYS A 170 -20.05 26.76 -34.74
N THR A 171 -19.48 27.32 -33.71
CA THR A 171 -19.29 28.75 -33.55
C THR A 171 -17.99 29.24 -34.18
N SER A 172 -17.08 28.30 -34.53
CA SER A 172 -15.72 28.58 -35.02
C SER A 172 -14.90 29.44 -34.02
N LYS A 173 -15.15 29.25 -32.73
CA LYS A 173 -14.52 29.96 -31.63
C LYS A 173 -14.03 29.00 -30.54
N PRO A 174 -13.13 29.44 -29.67
CA PRO A 174 -12.86 28.73 -28.44
C PRO A 174 -14.15 28.53 -27.62
N ALA A 175 -14.43 27.34 -27.19
CA ALA A 175 -15.61 27.03 -26.36
C ALA A 175 -15.52 27.64 -24.97
N ASN A 176 -14.29 27.84 -24.46
CA ASN A 176 -14.00 28.52 -23.20
C ASN A 176 -13.04 29.66 -23.40
N GLU A 177 -13.26 30.78 -22.70
CA GLU A 177 -12.31 31.87 -22.66
C GLU A 177 -11.03 31.45 -21.93
N TYR A 178 -9.91 32.11 -22.20
CA TYR A 178 -8.61 31.82 -21.56
C TYR A 178 -8.68 31.89 -20.03
N ALA A 179 -9.53 32.76 -19.51
CA ALA A 179 -9.75 32.97 -18.08
C ALA A 179 -10.37 31.76 -17.34
N ARG A 180 -10.94 30.79 -18.05
CA ARG A 180 -11.63 29.62 -17.42
C ARG A 180 -10.79 28.35 -17.36
N LYS A 181 -9.49 28.46 -17.63
CA LYS A 181 -8.60 27.31 -17.62
C LYS A 181 -8.38 26.80 -16.21
N THR A 182 -8.48 25.50 -16.07
CA THR A 182 -8.21 24.81 -14.81
C THR A 182 -6.83 24.16 -14.86
N LEU A 183 -6.00 24.44 -13.89
CA LEU A 183 -4.71 23.82 -13.70
C LEU A 183 -4.81 22.79 -12.55
N ILE A 184 -4.33 21.58 -12.80
CA ILE A 184 -4.38 20.50 -11.81
C ILE A 184 -2.96 19.99 -11.58
N GLY A 185 -2.50 20.10 -10.34
CA GLY A 185 -1.24 19.53 -9.88
C GLY A 185 -1.46 18.30 -9.03
N HIS A 186 -0.51 17.38 -9.00
CA HIS A 186 -0.54 16.22 -8.12
C HIS A 186 0.82 15.88 -7.53
N ALA A 187 0.78 15.21 -6.38
CA ALA A 187 1.90 14.53 -5.78
C ALA A 187 1.43 13.14 -5.31
N TYR A 188 2.03 12.09 -5.83
CA TYR A 188 1.74 10.69 -5.46
C TYR A 188 2.97 10.03 -4.89
N TYR A 189 2.76 9.17 -3.91
CA TYR A 189 3.74 8.23 -3.39
C TYR A 189 3.23 6.83 -3.57
N ARG A 190 4.03 5.92 -4.14
CA ARG A 190 3.67 4.51 -4.35
C ARG A 190 4.71 3.61 -3.70
N SER A 191 4.29 2.82 -2.74
CA SER A 191 5.12 1.84 -2.05
C SER A 191 4.81 0.43 -2.52
N TYR A 192 5.85 -0.32 -2.84
CA TYR A 192 5.75 -1.74 -3.21
C TYR A 192 6.25 -2.59 -2.05
N ASN A 193 5.43 -3.49 -1.56
CA ASN A 193 5.78 -4.38 -0.48
C ASN A 193 5.69 -5.83 -0.98
N HIS A 194 6.78 -6.57 -0.86
CA HIS A 194 6.88 -7.97 -1.25
C HIS A 194 7.06 -8.81 0.01
N LYS A 195 6.00 -9.46 0.45
CA LYS A 195 6.01 -10.45 1.54
C LYS A 195 5.32 -11.71 1.06
N GLU A 196 5.58 -12.82 1.69
CA GLU A 196 4.87 -14.07 1.43
C GLU A 196 3.44 -14.03 1.96
N GLY A 197 2.56 -14.87 1.38
CA GLY A 197 1.17 -15.03 1.80
C GLY A 197 0.15 -14.39 0.85
N MET A 198 -1.12 -14.53 1.19
CA MET A 198 -2.25 -14.06 0.37
C MET A 198 -2.28 -12.52 0.22
N PHE A 199 -1.86 -11.78 1.26
CA PHE A 199 -1.72 -10.33 1.28
C PHE A 199 -0.27 -9.88 1.10
N GLY A 200 0.65 -10.79 0.79
CA GLY A 200 2.09 -10.58 0.86
C GLY A 200 2.61 -9.55 -0.13
N THR A 201 2.17 -9.61 -1.39
CA THR A 201 2.49 -8.57 -2.36
C THR A 201 1.37 -7.55 -2.35
N ASN A 202 1.69 -6.32 -1.97
CA ASN A 202 0.73 -5.22 -2.02
C ASN A 202 1.40 -3.94 -2.48
N ILE A 203 0.59 -3.06 -3.06
CA ILE A 203 1.00 -1.75 -3.53
C ILE A 203 0.13 -0.73 -2.80
N LEU A 204 0.76 0.14 -2.03
CA LEU A 204 0.09 1.24 -1.36
C LEU A 204 0.39 2.53 -2.11
N SER A 205 -0.65 3.24 -2.54
CA SER A 205 -0.54 4.54 -3.20
C SER A 205 -1.25 5.60 -2.36
N LEU A 206 -0.53 6.66 -2.05
CA LEU A 206 -1.04 7.86 -1.39
C LEU A 206 -0.88 9.03 -2.34
N GLY A 207 -1.84 9.94 -2.35
CA GLY A 207 -1.75 11.09 -3.24
C GLY A 207 -2.56 12.29 -2.81
N ILE A 208 -2.10 13.43 -3.27
CA ILE A 208 -2.81 14.71 -3.16
C ILE A 208 -2.89 15.30 -4.56
N ARG A 209 -4.07 15.84 -4.89
CA ARG A 209 -4.30 16.67 -6.07
C ARG A 209 -4.77 18.03 -5.63
N MET A 210 -4.29 19.06 -6.33
CA MET A 210 -4.70 20.45 -6.17
C MET A 210 -5.31 20.93 -7.48
N ILE A 211 -6.47 21.53 -7.41
CA ILE A 211 -7.25 21.99 -8.55
C ILE A 211 -7.41 23.49 -8.41
N GLN A 212 -6.78 24.24 -9.31
CA GLN A 212 -6.86 25.70 -9.39
C GLN A 212 -7.66 26.11 -10.62
N SER A 213 -8.75 26.81 -10.40
CA SER A 213 -9.58 27.42 -11.44
C SER A 213 -9.82 28.87 -11.08
N GLU A 214 -10.00 29.75 -12.08
CA GLU A 214 -10.35 31.16 -11.82
C GLU A 214 -11.78 31.32 -11.28
N GLU A 215 -12.68 30.38 -11.59
CA GLU A 215 -14.08 30.45 -11.19
C GLU A 215 -14.35 29.82 -9.81
N ARG A 216 -13.42 29.06 -9.27
CA ARG A 216 -13.58 28.31 -8.01
C ARG A 216 -12.37 28.50 -7.12
N ASP A 217 -12.62 28.54 -5.82
CA ASP A 217 -11.56 28.44 -4.82
C ASP A 217 -10.69 27.22 -5.05
N LEU A 218 -9.43 27.29 -4.61
CA LEU A 218 -8.52 26.17 -4.61
C LEU A 218 -9.20 24.94 -3.98
N ALA A 219 -9.33 23.90 -4.77
CA ALA A 219 -9.83 22.60 -4.30
C ALA A 219 -8.66 21.62 -4.16
N TYR A 220 -8.82 20.71 -3.23
CA TYR A 220 -7.86 19.62 -3.00
C TYR A 220 -8.60 18.29 -2.93
N ASN A 221 -7.89 17.26 -3.35
CA ASN A 221 -8.35 15.89 -3.30
C ASN A 221 -7.25 15.02 -2.70
N GLY A 222 -7.57 14.32 -1.61
CA GLY A 222 -6.71 13.31 -0.99
C GLY A 222 -7.11 11.92 -1.47
N ILE A 223 -6.14 11.05 -1.71
CA ILE A 223 -6.33 9.74 -2.35
C ILE A 223 -5.53 8.69 -1.61
N LEU A 224 -6.18 7.55 -1.36
CA LEU A 224 -5.58 6.34 -0.81
C LEU A 224 -6.01 5.16 -1.68
N LEU A 225 -5.04 4.33 -2.12
CA LEU A 225 -5.30 3.08 -2.83
C LEU A 225 -4.37 1.99 -2.30
N ALA A 226 -4.94 0.88 -1.88
CA ALA A 226 -4.22 -0.35 -1.55
C ALA A 226 -4.59 -1.45 -2.56
N GLU A 227 -3.60 -1.92 -3.30
CA GLU A 227 -3.74 -2.93 -4.35
C GLU A 227 -3.18 -4.26 -3.86
N PHE A 228 -3.93 -5.32 -4.03
CA PHE A 228 -3.55 -6.70 -3.74
C PHE A 228 -3.67 -7.50 -5.04
N PRO A 229 -2.58 -7.71 -5.79
CA PRO A 229 -2.63 -8.26 -7.15
C PRO A 229 -3.35 -9.61 -7.30
N ARG A 230 -3.49 -10.36 -6.20
CA ARG A 230 -4.19 -11.66 -6.20
C ARG A 230 -5.68 -11.56 -5.83
N LEU A 231 -6.08 -10.50 -5.14
CA LEU A 231 -7.43 -10.37 -4.57
C LEU A 231 -8.23 -9.24 -5.21
N GLY A 232 -7.62 -8.07 -5.37
CA GLY A 232 -8.30 -6.87 -5.82
C GLY A 232 -7.69 -5.61 -5.21
N TRP A 233 -8.52 -4.61 -4.92
CA TRP A 233 -8.06 -3.34 -4.36
C TRP A 233 -9.10 -2.73 -3.42
N VAL A 234 -8.64 -1.84 -2.58
CA VAL A 234 -9.46 -0.95 -1.75
C VAL A 234 -8.97 0.47 -1.97
N GLN A 235 -9.89 1.40 -2.13
CA GLN A 235 -9.57 2.80 -2.33
C GLN A 235 -10.45 3.71 -1.47
N SER A 236 -9.94 4.88 -1.15
CA SER A 236 -10.70 5.95 -0.52
C SER A 236 -10.21 7.29 -1.04
N SER A 237 -11.09 8.24 -1.20
CA SER A 237 -10.72 9.61 -1.52
C SER A 237 -11.54 10.60 -0.73
N ILE A 238 -10.98 11.78 -0.55
CA ILE A 238 -11.68 12.95 -0.02
C ILE A 238 -11.50 14.11 -0.98
N GLU A 239 -12.58 14.73 -1.36
CA GLU A 239 -12.59 15.88 -2.27
C GLU A 239 -13.58 16.95 -1.77
N LYS A 240 -13.19 18.22 -1.89
CA LYS A 240 -13.95 19.36 -1.34
C LYS A 240 -15.39 19.42 -1.84
N PHE A 241 -15.63 19.12 -3.11
CA PHE A 241 -16.95 19.20 -3.74
C PHE A 241 -17.73 17.89 -3.66
N TYR A 242 -17.10 16.77 -4.04
CA TYR A 242 -17.76 15.47 -4.11
C TYR A 242 -17.86 14.76 -2.74
N GLY A 243 -17.04 15.15 -1.76
CA GLY A 243 -17.08 14.60 -0.41
C GLY A 243 -16.11 13.45 -0.20
N VAL A 244 -16.56 12.39 0.47
CA VAL A 244 -15.75 11.21 0.78
C VAL A 244 -16.22 10.04 -0.06
N SER A 245 -15.27 9.33 -0.65
CA SER A 245 -15.54 8.07 -1.34
C SER A 245 -14.84 6.90 -0.67
N PHE A 246 -15.46 5.74 -0.80
CA PHE A 246 -14.90 4.45 -0.46
C PHE A 246 -15.21 3.46 -1.57
N GLY A 247 -14.19 2.79 -2.07
CA GLY A 247 -14.33 1.83 -3.16
C GLY A 247 -13.54 0.55 -2.88
N PHE A 248 -14.01 -0.52 -3.45
CA PHE A 248 -13.33 -1.82 -3.47
C PHE A 248 -13.51 -2.49 -4.80
N GLY A 249 -12.60 -3.37 -5.14
CA GLY A 249 -12.70 -4.20 -6.32
C GLY A 249 -12.08 -5.56 -6.10
N LEU A 250 -12.58 -6.54 -6.83
CA LEU A 250 -12.19 -7.93 -6.76
C LEU A 250 -11.70 -8.43 -8.12
N HIS A 251 -10.63 -9.20 -8.13
CA HIS A 251 -10.20 -9.98 -9.28
C HIS A 251 -10.98 -11.30 -9.31
N LEU A 252 -12.10 -11.33 -10.05
CA LEU A 252 -12.97 -12.51 -10.18
C LEU A 252 -12.25 -13.66 -10.88
N THR A 253 -11.40 -13.31 -11.83
CA THR A 253 -10.49 -14.22 -12.53
C THR A 253 -9.16 -13.53 -12.77
N LYS A 254 -8.17 -14.23 -13.33
CA LYS A 254 -6.88 -13.62 -13.74
C LYS A 254 -7.03 -12.50 -14.79
N ARG A 255 -8.21 -12.38 -15.40
CA ARG A 255 -8.47 -11.40 -16.47
C ARG A 255 -9.63 -10.46 -16.16
N LEU A 256 -10.60 -10.92 -15.38
CA LEU A 256 -11.83 -10.18 -15.10
C LEU A 256 -11.79 -9.61 -13.69
N SER A 257 -12.00 -8.30 -13.59
CA SER A 257 -12.12 -7.58 -12.33
C SER A 257 -13.39 -6.78 -12.30
N LEU A 258 -13.98 -6.65 -11.12
CA LEU A 258 -15.17 -5.84 -10.87
C LEU A 258 -14.89 -4.94 -9.68
N GLY A 259 -15.20 -3.66 -9.82
CA GLY A 259 -15.06 -2.66 -8.76
C GLY A 259 -16.35 -1.89 -8.55
N TYR A 260 -16.51 -1.44 -7.32
CA TYR A 260 -17.61 -0.59 -6.89
C TYR A 260 -17.09 0.52 -5.98
N THR A 261 -17.59 1.74 -6.17
CA THR A 261 -17.27 2.90 -5.31
C THR A 261 -18.56 3.58 -4.90
N PHE A 262 -18.65 3.84 -3.62
CA PHE A 262 -19.67 4.67 -2.99
C PHE A 262 -19.06 6.02 -2.63
N GLU A 263 -19.78 7.11 -2.91
CA GLU A 263 -19.34 8.46 -2.58
C GLU A 263 -20.50 9.25 -1.98
N LYS A 264 -20.22 10.04 -0.96
CA LYS A 264 -21.21 10.91 -0.33
C LYS A 264 -20.62 12.29 -0.09
N ALA A 265 -21.35 13.31 -0.54
CA ALA A 265 -20.99 14.70 -0.31
C ALA A 265 -21.06 15.04 1.20
N ILE A 266 -20.07 15.78 1.67
CA ILE A 266 -20.01 16.27 3.06
C ILE A 266 -20.70 17.64 3.18
N ASN A 267 -20.78 18.38 2.07
CA ASN A 267 -21.41 19.69 2.04
C ASN A 267 -22.92 19.58 2.27
N GLU A 268 -23.46 20.35 3.23
CA GLU A 268 -24.90 20.32 3.61
C GLU A 268 -25.83 20.53 2.38
N GLY A 269 -25.44 21.38 1.42
CA GLY A 269 -26.24 21.63 0.21
C GLY A 269 -26.30 20.44 -0.74
N LEU A 270 -25.25 19.65 -0.84
CA LEU A 270 -25.14 18.52 -1.79
C LEU A 270 -25.46 17.18 -1.14
N SER A 271 -25.36 17.06 0.17
CA SER A 271 -25.62 15.82 0.91
C SER A 271 -27.07 15.33 0.79
N ASN A 272 -28.00 16.24 0.48
CA ASN A 272 -29.44 15.96 0.33
C ASN A 272 -29.81 15.37 -1.03
N PHE A 273 -28.91 15.38 -2.02
CA PHE A 273 -29.15 14.77 -3.33
C PHE A 273 -28.87 13.26 -3.36
N GLY A 274 -28.50 12.70 -2.22
CA GLY A 274 -28.20 11.29 -2.09
C GLY A 274 -26.75 10.93 -2.48
N PRO A 275 -26.40 9.66 -2.33
CA PRO A 275 -25.07 9.16 -2.64
C PRO A 275 -24.80 9.05 -4.14
N THR A 276 -23.54 8.92 -4.49
CA THR A 276 -23.04 8.59 -5.83
C THR A 276 -22.52 7.15 -5.84
N HIS A 277 -22.81 6.44 -6.90
CA HIS A 277 -22.40 5.07 -7.13
C HIS A 277 -21.58 4.96 -8.41
N GLU A 278 -20.46 4.25 -8.34
CA GLU A 278 -19.64 3.93 -9.50
C GLU A 278 -19.43 2.43 -9.60
N ILE A 279 -19.48 1.92 -10.80
CA ILE A 279 -19.19 0.52 -11.12
C ILE A 279 -18.15 0.50 -12.24
N VAL A 280 -17.13 -0.33 -12.08
CA VAL A 280 -16.13 -0.58 -13.11
C VAL A 280 -15.97 -2.07 -13.33
N MET A 281 -16.06 -2.50 -14.57
CA MET A 281 -15.73 -3.86 -15.00
C MET A 281 -14.54 -3.81 -15.93
N VAL A 282 -13.54 -4.64 -15.69
CA VAL A 282 -12.28 -4.62 -16.42
C VAL A 282 -11.92 -6.00 -16.91
N LEU A 283 -11.58 -6.08 -18.19
CA LEU A 283 -11.00 -7.26 -18.82
C LEU A 283 -9.55 -6.99 -19.19
N ALA A 284 -8.62 -7.66 -18.49
CA ALA A 284 -7.19 -7.55 -18.73
C ALA A 284 -6.72 -8.55 -19.79
N PHE A 285 -5.83 -8.09 -20.68
CA PHE A 285 -5.20 -8.91 -21.71
C PHE A 285 -3.72 -9.04 -21.37
N GLN A 286 -3.22 -10.26 -21.34
CA GLN A 286 -1.78 -10.50 -21.25
C GLN A 286 -1.19 -10.47 -22.68
N ASP A 287 -0.19 -9.64 -22.89
CA ASP A 287 0.51 -9.59 -24.18
C ASP A 287 1.32 -10.87 -24.38
N LYS A 288 1.03 -11.62 -25.45
CA LYS A 288 1.71 -12.90 -25.75
C LYS A 288 3.21 -12.73 -26.02
N ASN A 289 3.64 -11.55 -26.46
CA ASN A 289 5.04 -11.27 -26.78
C ASN A 289 5.92 -11.01 -25.53
N LEU A 290 5.32 -10.83 -24.36
CA LEU A 290 6.04 -10.68 -23.09
C LEU A 290 6.48 -12.02 -22.49
N LYS A 291 5.84 -13.15 -22.86
CA LYS A 291 6.22 -14.46 -22.34
C LYS A 291 7.67 -14.87 -22.65
N THR A 292 8.26 -14.34 -23.73
CA THR A 292 9.64 -14.70 -24.11
C THR A 292 10.70 -13.88 -23.37
N LYS A 293 10.43 -12.59 -23.04
CA LYS A 293 11.36 -11.76 -22.26
C LYS A 293 11.12 -11.88 -20.75
N GLU A 294 9.85 -12.02 -20.31
CA GLU A 294 9.54 -12.30 -18.92
C GLU A 294 9.96 -13.70 -18.48
N SER A 295 9.85 -14.72 -19.36
CA SER A 295 10.39 -16.05 -19.02
C SER A 295 11.92 -16.05 -18.89
N THR A 296 12.64 -15.16 -19.57
CA THR A 296 14.09 -15.02 -19.40
C THR A 296 14.42 -14.17 -18.17
N SER A 297 13.73 -13.04 -17.93
CA SER A 297 13.93 -12.22 -16.73
C SER A 297 13.30 -12.84 -15.47
N LEU A 298 12.14 -13.50 -15.57
CA LEU A 298 11.55 -14.27 -14.48
C LEU A 298 12.35 -15.54 -14.18
N ASN A 299 12.97 -16.19 -15.18
CA ASN A 299 13.88 -17.30 -14.93
C ASN A 299 15.20 -16.83 -14.31
N GLU A 300 15.71 -15.65 -14.65
CA GLU A 300 16.86 -15.05 -13.97
C GLU A 300 16.50 -14.53 -12.57
N VAL A 301 15.34 -13.90 -12.39
CA VAL A 301 14.84 -13.46 -11.07
C VAL A 301 14.42 -14.66 -10.23
N ASN A 302 13.67 -15.62 -10.78
CA ASN A 302 13.32 -16.84 -10.06
C ASN A 302 14.53 -17.72 -9.74
N SER A 303 15.54 -17.79 -10.61
CA SER A 303 16.79 -18.50 -10.27
C SER A 303 17.58 -17.78 -9.18
N LYS A 304 17.60 -16.45 -9.14
CA LYS A 304 18.19 -15.67 -8.05
C LYS A 304 17.37 -15.78 -6.76
N VAL A 305 16.05 -15.68 -6.84
CA VAL A 305 15.13 -15.86 -5.69
C VAL A 305 15.24 -17.28 -5.17
N THR A 306 15.21 -18.31 -6.03
CA THR A 306 15.39 -19.72 -5.62
C THR A 306 16.77 -19.96 -5.00
N LEU A 307 17.83 -19.32 -5.48
CA LEU A 307 19.17 -19.42 -4.89
C LEU A 307 19.26 -18.72 -3.53
N ILE A 308 18.57 -17.58 -3.36
CA ILE A 308 18.48 -16.87 -2.08
C ILE A 308 17.64 -17.70 -1.08
N ASP A 309 16.53 -18.28 -1.52
CA ASP A 309 15.67 -19.11 -0.69
C ASP A 309 16.38 -20.38 -0.25
N ILE A 310 17.09 -21.06 -1.16
CA ILE A 310 17.93 -22.23 -0.85
C ILE A 310 19.08 -21.83 0.10
N ALA A 311 19.68 -20.65 -0.08
CA ALA A 311 20.74 -20.17 0.81
C ALA A 311 20.19 -19.88 2.21
N ASN A 312 18.99 -19.26 2.31
CA ASN A 312 18.32 -18.96 3.56
C ASN A 312 17.86 -20.25 4.29
N GLU A 313 17.29 -21.22 3.55
CA GLU A 313 16.93 -22.53 4.12
C GLU A 313 18.17 -23.27 4.62
N LYS A 314 19.26 -23.26 3.86
CA LYS A 314 20.52 -23.86 4.26
C LYS A 314 21.12 -23.20 5.49
N GLN A 315 21.06 -21.86 5.56
CA GLN A 315 21.50 -21.12 6.74
C GLN A 315 20.64 -21.45 7.96
N GLN A 316 19.32 -21.53 7.83
CA GLN A 316 18.42 -21.96 8.92
C GLN A 316 18.66 -23.40 9.36
N GLN A 317 19.02 -24.31 8.43
CA GLN A 317 19.40 -25.67 8.79
C GLN A 317 20.70 -25.68 9.59
N ILE A 318 21.72 -24.93 9.17
CA ILE A 318 22.99 -24.80 9.88
C ILE A 318 22.76 -24.21 11.29
N ASP A 319 21.94 -23.20 11.41
CA ASP A 319 21.62 -22.57 12.70
C ASP A 319 20.88 -23.54 13.64
N ARG A 320 19.94 -24.35 13.11
CA ARG A 320 19.27 -25.42 13.88
C ARG A 320 20.23 -26.52 14.32
N GLU A 321 21.13 -26.97 13.41
CA GLU A 321 22.15 -27.96 13.76
C GLU A 321 23.13 -27.46 14.82
N ASN A 322 23.55 -26.19 14.72
CA ASN A 322 24.42 -25.58 15.70
C ASN A 322 23.74 -25.46 17.06
N LYS A 323 22.46 -25.04 17.09
CA LYS A 323 21.68 -24.97 18.32
C LYS A 323 21.52 -26.35 18.97
N LEU A 324 21.26 -27.37 18.17
CA LEU A 324 21.12 -28.75 18.66
C LEU A 324 22.46 -29.29 19.24
N LYS A 325 23.57 -28.96 18.60
CA LYS A 325 24.91 -29.33 19.11
C LYS A 325 25.24 -28.60 20.42
N GLU A 326 24.87 -27.33 20.55
CA GLU A 326 25.02 -26.56 21.77
C GLU A 326 24.18 -27.15 22.90
N GLU A 327 22.92 -27.47 22.66
CA GLU A 327 22.04 -28.13 23.64
C GLU A 327 22.60 -29.48 24.07
N GLN A 328 23.12 -30.31 23.15
CA GLN A 328 23.76 -31.58 23.46
C GLN A 328 25.04 -31.40 24.30
N GLN A 329 25.87 -30.41 23.97
CA GLN A 329 27.08 -30.10 24.76
C GLN A 329 26.74 -29.62 26.17
N GLN A 330 25.69 -28.81 26.32
CA GLN A 330 25.19 -28.34 27.60
C GLN A 330 24.70 -29.53 28.47
N GLN A 331 23.88 -30.42 27.90
CA GLN A 331 23.41 -31.59 28.57
C GLN A 331 24.55 -32.50 29.02
N LEU A 332 25.56 -32.70 28.16
CA LEU A 332 26.73 -33.53 28.49
C LEU A 332 27.58 -32.88 29.62
N ALA A 333 27.69 -31.56 29.61
CA ALA A 333 28.40 -30.83 30.68
C ALA A 333 27.67 -30.94 32.00
N ILE A 334 26.34 -30.84 32.03
CA ILE A 334 25.52 -31.04 33.24
C ILE A 334 25.61 -32.47 33.73
N GLU A 335 25.54 -33.47 32.85
CA GLU A 335 25.64 -34.89 33.22
C GLU A 335 27.01 -35.21 33.79
N ASN A 336 28.11 -34.68 33.22
CA ASN A 336 29.45 -34.88 33.74
C ASN A 336 29.64 -34.19 35.10
N PHE A 337 29.01 -33.06 35.32
CA PHE A 337 29.04 -32.36 36.59
C PHE A 337 28.22 -33.07 37.65
N LYS A 338 27.06 -33.68 37.33
CA LYS A 338 26.29 -34.54 38.23
C LYS A 338 27.12 -35.70 38.81
N LYS A 339 28.11 -36.20 38.05
CA LYS A 339 28.99 -37.28 38.48
C LYS A 339 30.07 -36.83 39.49
N GLN A 340 30.31 -35.53 39.61
CA GLN A 340 31.36 -34.95 40.46
C GLN A 340 30.85 -34.40 41.79
N ILE A 341 29.53 -34.30 41.96
CA ILE A 341 28.92 -33.73 43.16
C ILE A 341 28.00 -34.76 43.84
N ASP A 342 27.81 -34.62 45.14
CA ASP A 342 26.89 -35.45 45.91
C ASP A 342 25.44 -35.23 45.43
N PRO A 343 24.59 -36.28 45.33
CA PRO A 343 23.21 -36.17 44.95
C PRO A 343 22.37 -35.18 45.77
N GLU A 344 22.79 -34.82 46.95
CA GLU A 344 22.16 -33.82 47.80
C GLU A 344 22.11 -32.41 47.10
N TYR A 345 23.06 -32.12 46.21
CA TYR A 345 23.15 -30.83 45.49
C TYR A 345 22.51 -30.83 44.09
N TRP A 346 21.91 -31.92 43.62
CA TRP A 346 21.24 -32.00 42.32
C TRP A 346 20.09 -31.00 42.11
N PRO A 347 19.24 -30.69 43.13
CA PRO A 347 18.21 -29.67 42.96
C PRO A 347 18.76 -28.26 42.59
N LEU A 348 19.93 -27.88 43.08
CA LEU A 348 20.60 -26.65 42.72
C LEU A 348 21.06 -26.61 41.25
N LEU A 349 21.43 -27.78 40.75
CA LEU A 349 21.85 -27.95 39.36
C LEU A 349 20.67 -27.91 38.41
N GLU A 350 19.50 -28.41 38.79
CA GLU A 350 18.26 -28.37 38.01
C GLU A 350 17.70 -26.96 37.88
N VAL A 351 17.83 -26.12 38.91
CA VAL A 351 17.45 -24.72 38.86
C VAL A 351 18.36 -23.95 37.86
N LEU A 352 19.66 -24.22 37.85
CA LEU A 352 20.62 -23.64 36.91
C LEU A 352 20.39 -24.10 35.47
N ALA A 353 19.96 -25.35 35.26
CA ALA A 353 19.71 -25.92 33.94
C ALA A 353 18.40 -25.40 33.28
N ASN A 354 17.43 -24.95 34.08
CA ASN A 354 16.13 -24.48 33.63
C ASN A 354 16.10 -22.96 33.34
N GLU A 355 17.15 -22.20 33.57
CA GLU A 355 17.21 -20.79 33.12
C GLU A 355 17.39 -20.74 31.60
N GLU A 356 16.40 -20.22 30.89
CA GLU A 356 16.42 -20.05 29.44
C GLU A 356 17.53 -19.09 29.00
N SER A 357 18.38 -19.57 28.09
CA SER A 357 19.45 -18.85 27.38
C SER A 357 20.81 -18.71 28.07
N PHE A 358 21.59 -19.78 28.14
CA PHE A 358 23.02 -19.64 28.43
C PHE A 358 23.89 -20.06 27.23
N ASP A 359 24.84 -19.18 26.89
CA ASP A 359 26.02 -19.53 26.10
C ASP A 359 26.84 -20.60 26.85
N SER A 360 27.43 -21.55 26.14
CA SER A 360 28.19 -22.67 26.70
C SER A 360 29.34 -22.21 27.61
N MET A 361 29.86 -21.01 27.40
CA MET A 361 30.95 -20.39 28.19
C MET A 361 30.43 -19.91 29.54
N LEU A 362 29.25 -19.30 29.57
CA LEU A 362 28.60 -18.81 30.79
C LEU A 362 28.13 -19.98 31.67
N LEU A 363 27.69 -21.09 31.06
CA LEU A 363 27.30 -22.29 31.76
C LEU A 363 28.50 -22.92 32.51
N LYS A 364 29.69 -23.00 31.88
CA LYS A 364 30.93 -23.48 32.54
C LYS A 364 31.32 -22.62 33.72
N GLU A 365 31.23 -21.31 33.60
CA GLU A 365 31.52 -20.38 34.69
C GLU A 365 30.56 -20.57 35.87
N LYS A 366 29.27 -20.71 35.61
CA LYS A 366 28.24 -20.95 36.62
C LYS A 366 28.42 -22.31 37.31
N LEU A 367 28.74 -23.36 36.55
CA LEU A 367 29.07 -24.67 37.11
C LEU A 367 30.30 -24.62 38.01
N ASN A 368 31.35 -23.91 37.63
CA ASN A 368 32.54 -23.74 38.49
C ASN A 368 32.24 -22.94 39.78
N ASN A 369 31.36 -21.94 39.68
CA ASN A 369 30.95 -21.18 40.86
C ASN A 369 30.11 -22.05 41.81
N LEU A 370 29.24 -22.91 41.29
CA LEU A 370 28.50 -23.87 42.08
C LEU A 370 29.43 -24.90 42.76
N LEU A 371 30.43 -25.42 42.05
CA LEU A 371 31.41 -26.34 42.60
C LEU A 371 32.17 -25.68 43.75
N ASN A 372 32.62 -24.45 43.57
CA ASN A 372 33.30 -23.69 44.63
C ASN A 372 32.42 -23.42 45.86
N TYR A 373 31.12 -23.22 45.65
CA TYR A 373 30.15 -23.09 46.74
C TYR A 373 29.98 -24.42 47.49
N ILE A 374 29.79 -25.54 46.80
CA ILE A 374 29.64 -26.88 47.37
C ILE A 374 30.89 -27.21 48.20
N ASN A 375 32.10 -27.02 47.66
CA ASN A 375 33.35 -27.27 48.36
C ASN A 375 33.48 -26.44 49.65
N ARG A 376 33.02 -25.17 49.65
CA ARG A 376 32.99 -24.35 50.88
C ARG A 376 32.00 -24.89 51.91
N VAL A 377 30.83 -25.31 51.49
CA VAL A 377 29.80 -25.87 52.37
C VAL A 377 30.28 -27.18 52.99
N GLU A 378 30.90 -28.08 52.22
CA GLU A 378 31.48 -29.34 52.69
C GLU A 378 32.66 -29.10 53.64
N ALA A 379 33.57 -28.17 53.33
CA ALA A 379 34.67 -27.81 54.24
C ALA A 379 34.14 -27.24 55.58
N THR A 380 33.05 -26.48 55.54
CA THR A 380 32.40 -25.97 56.74
C THR A 380 31.74 -27.10 57.54
N ARG A 381 31.10 -28.07 56.88
CA ARG A 381 30.51 -29.28 57.49
C ARG A 381 31.60 -30.15 58.17
N GLN A 382 32.72 -30.39 57.46
CA GLN A 382 33.86 -31.15 58.02
C GLN A 382 34.49 -30.46 59.22
N ASN A 383 34.66 -29.15 59.17
CA ASN A 383 35.15 -28.37 60.32
C ASN A 383 34.15 -28.37 61.49
N SER A 384 32.85 -28.33 61.23
CA SER A 384 31.84 -28.44 62.28
C SER A 384 31.79 -29.85 62.89
N ALA A 385 31.94 -30.91 62.07
CA ALA A 385 32.02 -32.27 62.54
C ALA A 385 33.28 -32.54 63.37
N LEU A 386 34.42 -31.93 63.06
CA LEU A 386 35.66 -31.97 63.87
C LEU A 386 35.50 -31.23 65.20
N ILE A 387 34.72 -30.17 65.24
CA ILE A 387 34.43 -29.37 66.45
C ILE A 387 33.41 -30.15 67.34
N GLU A 388 32.42 -30.86 66.73
CA GLU A 388 31.46 -31.69 67.49
C GLU A 388 32.08 -32.95 68.07
N SER A 389 33.24 -33.43 67.55
CA SER A 389 33.97 -34.55 68.15
C SER A 389 34.78 -34.16 69.39
N ASP A 390 34.93 -32.84 69.67
CA ASP A 390 35.77 -32.36 70.75
C ASP A 390 35.02 -31.52 71.83
N SER A 391 33.70 -31.34 71.71
CA SER A 391 32.92 -30.71 72.80
C SER A 391 31.44 -31.03 72.70
N THR A 392 30.94 -31.59 73.76
CA THR A 392 29.51 -31.75 74.11
C THR A 392 28.74 -30.43 74.04
N ALA A 393 27.59 -30.52 73.42
CA ALA A 393 26.39 -29.73 73.62
C ALA A 393 26.19 -28.40 72.89
N ASN A 394 25.04 -28.41 72.24
CA ASN A 394 24.08 -27.35 71.91
C ASN A 394 24.10 -26.70 70.54
N SER A 395 23.13 -27.21 69.78
CA SER A 395 22.12 -26.45 69.01
C SER A 395 22.58 -25.38 68.02
N ILE A 396 22.55 -25.74 66.74
CA ILE A 396 21.83 -24.95 65.77
C ILE A 396 21.24 -25.93 64.72
N SER A 397 20.00 -26.22 64.95
CA SER A 397 19.12 -26.85 63.94
C SER A 397 18.70 -25.76 62.94
N GLY A 398 18.77 -26.06 61.63
CA GLY A 398 17.93 -25.40 60.71
C GLY A 398 18.56 -24.74 59.48
N LEU A 399 18.97 -25.57 58.54
CA LEU A 399 18.82 -25.25 57.14
C LEU A 399 18.34 -26.50 56.42
N ASN A 400 17.02 -26.58 56.33
CA ASN A 400 16.35 -27.62 55.58
C ASN A 400 16.43 -27.29 54.09
N THR A 401 17.39 -27.87 53.39
CA THR A 401 17.68 -27.66 51.97
C THR A 401 16.70 -28.36 51.03
N ASN A 402 15.63 -28.98 51.55
CA ASN A 402 14.70 -29.80 50.80
C ASN A 402 13.44 -29.05 50.28
N SER A 403 13.45 -27.68 50.21
CA SER A 403 12.35 -26.97 49.56
C SER A 403 12.85 -26.22 48.31
N PRO A 404 12.10 -26.20 47.22
CA PRO A 404 12.45 -25.51 46.00
C PRO A 404 12.66 -24.00 46.19
N GLN A 405 12.03 -23.40 47.19
CA GLN A 405 12.17 -21.98 47.57
C GLN A 405 13.52 -21.63 48.26
N ALA A 406 14.08 -22.57 48.99
CA ALA A 406 15.41 -22.39 49.62
C ALA A 406 16.53 -22.51 48.60
N ALA A 407 16.40 -23.35 47.59
CA ALA A 407 17.32 -23.47 46.46
C ALA A 407 17.30 -22.22 45.58
N ASP A 408 16.12 -21.67 45.25
CA ASP A 408 15.98 -20.43 44.47
C ASP A 408 16.56 -19.20 45.17
N LYS A 409 16.45 -19.14 46.51
CA LYS A 409 17.05 -18.08 47.31
C LYS A 409 18.58 -18.16 47.36
N ALA A 410 19.13 -19.37 47.49
CA ALA A 410 20.57 -19.59 47.47
C ALA A 410 21.20 -19.29 46.12
N VAL A 411 20.55 -19.66 45.04
CA VAL A 411 20.94 -19.31 43.65
C VAL A 411 20.91 -17.82 43.43
N LYS A 412 19.88 -17.10 43.85
CA LYS A 412 19.78 -15.63 43.73
C LYS A 412 20.81 -14.89 44.53
N GLU A 413 21.25 -15.41 45.68
CA GLU A 413 22.35 -14.79 46.45
C GLU A 413 23.75 -15.05 45.86
N LEU A 414 23.98 -16.21 45.26
CA LEU A 414 25.21 -16.55 44.55
C LEU A 414 25.47 -15.61 43.34
N PHE A 415 24.43 -15.08 42.72
CA PHE A 415 24.54 -14.28 41.50
C PHE A 415 24.37 -12.75 41.73
N LYS A 416 23.99 -12.29 42.92
CA LYS A 416 23.88 -10.86 43.24
C LYS A 416 25.18 -10.06 43.15
N GLY A 417 26.33 -10.73 43.14
CA GLY A 417 27.64 -10.11 43.09
C GLY A 417 28.10 -9.60 41.72
N ASN A 418 27.48 -10.10 40.60
CA ASN A 418 27.98 -9.82 39.25
C ASN A 418 27.25 -8.71 38.48
N GLU A 419 26.16 -8.13 39.00
CA GLU A 419 25.48 -6.99 38.32
C GLU A 419 26.20 -5.65 38.50
N GLN A 420 27.14 -5.52 39.43
CA GLN A 420 27.86 -4.27 39.62
C GLN A 420 29.09 -4.10 38.72
N THR A 421 29.61 -5.15 38.09
CA THR A 421 30.81 -5.10 37.23
C THR A 421 30.52 -4.84 35.77
N LEU A 422 29.26 -4.85 35.32
CA LEU A 422 28.86 -4.62 33.91
C LEU A 422 28.43 -3.18 33.60
N ARG A 423 28.48 -2.25 34.58
CA ARG A 423 28.12 -0.82 34.35
C ARG A 423 29.30 0.13 34.15
N GLU A 424 30.52 -0.35 34.13
CA GLU A 424 31.70 0.48 33.86
C GLU A 424 32.48 -0.03 32.64
N THR A 425 31.94 0.15 31.44
CA THR A 425 32.76 0.26 30.22
C THR A 425 32.46 1.58 29.55
N PRO A 426 33.51 2.43 29.31
CA PRO A 426 33.28 3.74 28.71
C PRO A 426 32.97 3.64 27.25
N ASN A 427 31.98 4.43 26.80
CA ASN A 427 31.72 4.73 25.40
C ASN A 427 33.03 5.20 24.72
N PHE A 428 33.42 4.50 23.66
CA PHE A 428 34.28 5.07 22.63
C PHE A 428 33.45 5.32 21.36
N SER A 429 33.51 6.56 20.95
CA SER A 429 32.98 7.28 19.81
C SER A 429 33.04 6.54 18.46
#